data_6e51dd1f3a91bfdf688a3c34eed3844d
#
_entry.id   6e51dd1f3a91bfdf688a3c34eed3844d
#
_cell.length_a   1.000
_cell.length_b   1.000
_cell.length_c   1.000
_cell.angle_alpha   90.00
_cell.angle_beta   90.00
_cell.angle_gamma   90.00
#
_symmetry.space_group_name_H-M   'P 1'
#
loop_
_entity.id
_entity.type
_entity.pdbx_description
1 polymer ?
#
loop_
_entity_poly.entity_id
_entity_poly.type
_entity_poly.pdbx_seq_one_letter_code
_entity_poly.pdbx_strand_id
1 'polypeptide(L)'
;DSITGDKWNKYIFRTGRNSSQDAIANAVAFDQAGTSIAMLAQDYAFGRDGVKAFKGALKNAKIVHEEYLPANATDFTAGAQRLFDALKDKPGRKIIFILWAGAGNPFKIADLDPKRFGIEIATGGNTLAAMTPLKSLAGMEGATYYYYGIPKNPINDWLVAEHQKRYGQPPDFFTAGGMASGIAIATALAKTNGNSDTDTLIKAMEGMSFETPKGKMTFRPEDHQAMQSMYHFRIKNDPSVPWAVQDLVKEITPDQMSVPIQNKR
;
A
#
# COMPACT_ATOMS: atom_id res chain seq x y z
N ASP A 1 0.53 12.33 0.02
CA ASP A 1 1.93 12.75 -0.12
C ASP A 1 2.23 14.13 0.52
N SER A 2 1.26 15.06 0.54
CA SER A 2 1.49 16.46 0.94
C SER A 2 2.15 16.66 2.31
N ILE A 3 1.90 15.79 3.30
CA ILE A 3 2.46 15.92 4.67
C ILE A 3 3.99 15.92 4.66
N THR A 4 4.62 15.06 3.88
CA THR A 4 6.08 15.00 3.67
C THR A 4 6.50 15.63 2.33
N GLY A 5 5.56 16.29 1.65
CA GLY A 5 5.74 17.03 0.40
C GLY A 5 5.59 18.53 0.59
N ASP A 6 4.66 19.14 -0.11
CA ASP A 6 4.45 20.61 -0.16
C ASP A 6 4.10 21.24 1.19
N LYS A 7 3.55 20.47 2.14
CA LYS A 7 3.25 20.90 3.53
C LYS A 7 4.30 20.46 4.55
N TRP A 8 5.41 19.91 4.09
CA TRP A 8 6.49 19.51 4.97
C TRP A 8 7.04 20.68 5.78
N ASN A 9 7.42 20.40 7.01
CA ASN A 9 8.25 21.27 7.82
C ASN A 9 9.15 20.42 8.73
N LYS A 10 10.18 21.04 9.32
CA LYS A 10 11.21 20.31 10.08
C LYS A 10 10.70 19.53 11.30
N TYR A 11 9.50 19.79 11.78
CA TYR A 11 8.91 19.13 12.96
C TYR A 11 8.10 17.88 12.62
N ILE A 12 7.89 17.58 11.34
CA ILE A 12 7.09 16.43 10.89
C ILE A 12 7.99 15.27 10.53
N PHE A 13 7.75 14.11 11.19
CA PHE A 13 8.30 12.81 10.83
C PHE A 13 7.16 11.84 10.58
N ARG A 14 7.20 11.14 9.45
CA ARG A 14 6.13 10.22 9.04
C ARG A 14 6.61 8.79 9.03
N THR A 15 6.13 7.97 9.97
CA THR A 15 6.39 6.52 10.02
C THR A 15 5.49 5.73 9.07
N GLY A 16 4.26 6.19 8.85
CA GLY A 16 3.33 5.55 7.91
C GLY A 16 3.76 5.76 6.44
N ARG A 17 3.45 4.77 5.58
CA ARG A 17 3.66 4.94 4.13
C ARG A 17 2.86 6.13 3.59
N ASN A 18 3.31 6.72 2.52
CA ASN A 18 2.58 7.71 1.75
C ASN A 18 1.92 7.08 0.50
N SER A 19 1.08 7.84 -0.20
CA SER A 19 0.36 7.33 -1.38
C SER A 19 1.30 6.95 -2.52
N SER A 20 2.42 7.64 -2.65
CA SER A 20 3.46 7.29 -3.63
C SER A 20 4.08 5.93 -3.33
N GLN A 21 4.38 5.62 -2.06
CA GLN A 21 4.90 4.30 -1.68
C GLN A 21 3.89 3.19 -2.01
N ASP A 22 2.60 3.38 -1.69
CA ASP A 22 1.55 2.42 -2.04
C ASP A 22 1.46 2.21 -3.56
N ALA A 23 1.40 3.28 -4.32
CA ALA A 23 1.25 3.22 -5.77
C ALA A 23 2.48 2.61 -6.45
N ILE A 24 3.69 3.01 -6.04
CA ILE A 24 4.95 2.50 -6.59
C ILE A 24 5.14 1.02 -6.26
N ALA A 25 4.84 0.60 -5.03
CA ALA A 25 4.93 -0.81 -4.65
C ALA A 25 4.01 -1.69 -5.50
N ASN A 26 2.77 -1.24 -5.75
CA ASN A 26 1.86 -1.94 -6.64
C ASN A 26 2.34 -1.93 -8.09
N ALA A 27 2.87 -0.80 -8.58
CA ALA A 27 3.45 -0.74 -9.91
C ALA A 27 4.61 -1.74 -10.07
N VAL A 28 5.55 -1.77 -9.11
CA VAL A 28 6.68 -2.73 -9.11
C VAL A 28 6.20 -4.18 -9.10
N ALA A 29 5.10 -4.49 -8.39
CA ALA A 29 4.52 -5.83 -8.35
C ALA A 29 4.02 -6.30 -9.72
N PHE A 30 3.56 -5.37 -10.57
CA PHE A 30 2.96 -5.67 -11.88
C PHE A 30 3.81 -5.27 -13.09
N ASP A 31 5.00 -4.70 -12.88
CA ASP A 31 5.85 -4.16 -13.96
C ASP A 31 6.58 -5.26 -14.74
N GLN A 32 5.84 -6.04 -15.49
CA GLN A 32 6.35 -7.10 -16.36
C GLN A 32 6.11 -6.75 -17.83
N ALA A 33 7.10 -7.07 -18.68
CA ALA A 33 6.95 -6.90 -20.13
C ALA A 33 5.75 -7.72 -20.66
N GLY A 34 4.98 -7.12 -21.56
CA GLY A 34 3.77 -7.73 -22.11
C GLY A 34 2.53 -7.60 -21.21
N THR A 35 2.62 -6.90 -20.07
CA THR A 35 1.47 -6.61 -19.21
C THR A 35 0.78 -5.33 -19.65
N SER A 36 -0.53 -5.41 -19.90
CA SER A 36 -1.43 -4.28 -20.15
C SER A 36 -2.30 -4.02 -18.91
N ILE A 37 -2.30 -2.78 -18.42
CA ILE A 37 -3.01 -2.39 -17.21
C ILE A 37 -4.05 -1.32 -17.56
N ALA A 38 -5.30 -1.53 -17.13
CA ALA A 38 -6.31 -0.48 -17.08
C ALA A 38 -6.54 -0.09 -15.62
N MET A 39 -6.59 1.20 -15.33
CA MET A 39 -6.77 1.73 -13.98
C MET A 39 -8.22 2.09 -13.73
N LEU A 40 -8.80 1.64 -12.62
CA LEU A 40 -10.05 2.15 -12.08
C LEU A 40 -9.76 2.94 -10.82
N ALA A 41 -9.99 4.24 -10.84
CA ALA A 41 -9.67 5.10 -9.72
C ALA A 41 -10.81 6.07 -9.37
N GLN A 42 -10.81 6.56 -8.14
CA GLN A 42 -11.72 7.63 -7.73
C GLN A 42 -11.28 8.98 -8.31
N ASP A 43 -12.25 9.76 -8.77
CA ASP A 43 -12.03 11.09 -9.36
C ASP A 43 -11.84 12.18 -8.30
N TYR A 44 -10.74 12.09 -7.54
CA TYR A 44 -10.26 13.15 -6.66
C TYR A 44 -8.73 12.98 -6.44
N ALA A 45 -8.12 13.87 -5.64
CA ALA A 45 -6.65 13.94 -5.46
C ALA A 45 -6.01 12.58 -5.18
N PHE A 46 -6.59 11.75 -4.29
CA PHE A 46 -6.05 10.42 -3.98
C PHE A 46 -5.94 9.52 -5.22
N GLY A 47 -7.04 9.40 -5.99
CA GLY A 47 -7.05 8.55 -7.18
C GLY A 47 -6.13 9.06 -8.28
N ARG A 48 -6.18 10.37 -8.56
CA ARG A 48 -5.37 10.98 -9.62
C ARG A 48 -3.87 10.97 -9.30
N ASP A 49 -3.48 11.31 -8.07
CA ASP A 49 -2.08 11.27 -7.64
C ASP A 49 -1.56 9.82 -7.59
N GLY A 50 -2.38 8.89 -7.12
CA GLY A 50 -2.05 7.47 -7.09
C GLY A 50 -1.84 6.88 -8.49
N VAL A 51 -2.72 7.16 -9.45
CA VAL A 51 -2.54 6.72 -10.85
C VAL A 51 -1.28 7.34 -11.47
N LYS A 52 -1.03 8.63 -11.22
CA LYS A 52 0.19 9.31 -11.70
C LYS A 52 1.45 8.66 -11.13
N ALA A 53 1.48 8.37 -9.82
CA ALA A 53 2.62 7.72 -9.17
C ALA A 53 2.81 6.28 -9.67
N PHE A 54 1.73 5.52 -9.82
CA PHE A 54 1.75 4.17 -10.37
C PHE A 54 2.33 4.17 -11.79
N LYS A 55 1.80 5.03 -12.66
CA LYS A 55 2.25 5.18 -14.05
C LYS A 55 3.72 5.57 -14.14
N GLY A 56 4.16 6.50 -13.29
CA GLY A 56 5.55 6.96 -13.26
C GLY A 56 6.55 5.90 -12.80
N ALA A 57 6.10 4.86 -12.09
CA ALA A 57 6.93 3.77 -11.61
C ALA A 57 7.07 2.60 -12.60
N LEU A 58 6.18 2.51 -13.60
CA LEU A 58 6.26 1.45 -14.61
C LEU A 58 7.41 1.69 -15.59
N LYS A 59 8.14 0.60 -15.88
CA LYS A 59 9.24 0.59 -16.87
C LYS A 59 8.90 -0.33 -18.06
N ASN A 60 8.20 -1.42 -17.83
CA ASN A 60 7.96 -2.50 -18.78
C ASN A 60 6.46 -2.68 -19.11
N ALA A 61 5.58 -2.65 -18.11
CA ALA A 61 4.14 -2.71 -18.27
C ALA A 61 3.59 -1.38 -18.82
N LYS A 62 2.39 -1.42 -19.40
CA LYS A 62 1.76 -0.23 -20.00
C LYS A 62 0.37 -0.01 -19.45
N ILE A 63 0.08 1.22 -19.03
CA ILE A 63 -1.30 1.65 -18.81
C ILE A 63 -1.95 1.92 -20.18
N VAL A 64 -3.03 1.20 -20.46
CA VAL A 64 -3.78 1.30 -21.73
C VAL A 64 -5.08 2.09 -21.59
N HIS A 65 -5.59 2.25 -20.36
CA HIS A 65 -6.79 3.04 -20.06
C HIS A 65 -6.79 3.51 -18.63
N GLU A 66 -7.30 4.71 -18.39
CA GLU A 66 -7.52 5.28 -17.07
C GLU A 66 -9.01 5.65 -16.94
N GLU A 67 -9.73 4.97 -16.08
CA GLU A 67 -11.13 5.22 -15.77
C GLU A 67 -11.25 5.89 -14.41
N TYR A 68 -11.85 7.07 -14.39
CA TYR A 68 -12.10 7.81 -13.16
C TYR A 68 -13.60 7.92 -12.91
N LEU A 69 -14.02 7.46 -11.73
CA LEU A 69 -15.41 7.53 -11.30
C LEU A 69 -15.55 8.41 -10.05
N PRO A 70 -16.71 9.08 -9.87
CA PRO A 70 -16.96 9.87 -8.68
C PRO A 70 -16.70 9.08 -7.39
N ALA A 71 -16.18 9.75 -6.36
CA ALA A 71 -15.83 9.08 -5.09
C ALA A 71 -17.05 8.40 -4.40
N ASN A 72 -18.25 8.83 -4.71
CA ASN A 72 -19.51 8.28 -4.23
C ASN A 72 -20.23 7.37 -5.25
N ALA A 73 -19.53 6.91 -6.30
CA ALA A 73 -20.11 6.02 -7.29
C ALA A 73 -20.59 4.71 -6.65
N THR A 74 -21.79 4.27 -7.05
CA THR A 74 -22.40 2.99 -6.62
C THR A 74 -22.61 2.02 -7.78
N ASP A 75 -22.61 2.51 -9.03
CA ASP A 75 -22.66 1.73 -10.26
C ASP A 75 -21.32 1.84 -11.00
N PHE A 76 -20.73 0.68 -11.27
CA PHE A 76 -19.45 0.53 -11.94
C PHE A 76 -19.58 -0.10 -13.33
N THR A 77 -20.80 -0.42 -13.79
CA THR A 77 -21.06 -1.22 -14.99
C THR A 77 -20.49 -0.57 -16.25
N ALA A 78 -20.82 0.70 -16.48
CA ALA A 78 -20.34 1.41 -17.66
C ALA A 78 -18.82 1.62 -17.64
N GLY A 79 -18.24 1.91 -16.46
CA GLY A 79 -16.79 2.00 -16.28
C GLY A 79 -16.11 0.64 -16.55
N ALA A 80 -16.67 -0.44 -16.00
CA ALA A 80 -16.15 -1.79 -16.23
C ALA A 80 -16.15 -2.15 -17.72
N GLN A 81 -17.21 -1.82 -18.46
CA GLN A 81 -17.27 -2.09 -19.90
C GLN A 81 -16.14 -1.38 -20.67
N ARG A 82 -15.86 -0.11 -20.35
CA ARG A 82 -14.74 0.64 -20.98
C ARG A 82 -13.39 0.03 -20.64
N LEU A 83 -13.20 -0.43 -19.40
CA LEU A 83 -11.99 -1.15 -18.98
C LEU A 83 -11.81 -2.47 -19.74
N PHE A 84 -12.91 -3.25 -19.90
CA PHE A 84 -12.89 -4.51 -20.64
C PHE A 84 -12.58 -4.27 -22.11
N ASP A 85 -13.21 -3.28 -22.74
CA ASP A 85 -12.98 -2.93 -24.15
C ASP A 85 -11.54 -2.50 -24.40
N ALA A 86 -10.92 -1.80 -23.45
CA ALA A 86 -9.52 -1.40 -23.53
C ALA A 86 -8.53 -2.58 -23.42
N LEU A 87 -8.92 -3.67 -22.76
CA LEU A 87 -8.05 -4.79 -22.44
C LEU A 87 -8.31 -6.06 -23.25
N LYS A 88 -9.57 -6.35 -23.64
CA LYS A 88 -9.98 -7.66 -24.18
C LYS A 88 -9.10 -8.19 -25.32
N ASP A 89 -8.70 -7.30 -26.23
CA ASP A 89 -7.91 -7.65 -27.42
C ASP A 89 -6.39 -7.44 -27.25
N LYS A 90 -5.94 -7.08 -26.03
CA LYS A 90 -4.51 -6.93 -25.77
C LYS A 90 -3.85 -8.30 -25.59
N PRO A 91 -2.65 -8.50 -26.13
CA PRO A 91 -1.87 -9.72 -25.90
C PRO A 91 -1.28 -9.73 -24.49
N GLY A 92 -0.90 -10.91 -24.01
CA GLY A 92 -0.21 -11.09 -22.75
C GLY A 92 -1.10 -10.93 -21.53
N ARG A 93 -0.50 -10.53 -20.41
CA ARG A 93 -1.18 -10.35 -19.12
C ARG A 93 -2.03 -9.08 -19.15
N LYS A 94 -3.27 -9.17 -18.69
CA LYS A 94 -4.25 -8.09 -18.70
C LYS A 94 -4.78 -7.87 -17.29
N ILE A 95 -4.63 -6.64 -16.75
CA ILE A 95 -4.95 -6.32 -15.36
C ILE A 95 -5.85 -5.10 -15.31
N ILE A 96 -6.95 -5.18 -14.55
CA ILE A 96 -7.65 -4.01 -14.02
C ILE A 96 -7.12 -3.77 -12.62
N PHE A 97 -6.38 -2.67 -12.42
CA PHE A 97 -5.93 -2.25 -11.12
C PHE A 97 -6.92 -1.25 -10.50
N ILE A 98 -7.45 -1.59 -9.33
CA ILE A 98 -8.42 -0.78 -8.61
C ILE A 98 -7.71 0.04 -7.54
N LEU A 99 -7.79 1.38 -7.65
CA LEU A 99 -7.31 2.34 -6.68
C LEU A 99 -8.50 3.07 -6.05
N TRP A 100 -9.04 2.49 -4.98
CA TRP A 100 -10.27 2.95 -4.34
C TRP A 100 -10.13 2.99 -2.82
N ALA A 101 -10.65 4.07 -2.19
CA ALA A 101 -10.70 4.23 -0.75
C ALA A 101 -12.08 4.73 -0.30
N GLY A 102 -12.55 4.25 0.86
CA GLY A 102 -13.83 4.67 1.44
C GLY A 102 -15.04 3.93 0.87
N ALA A 103 -16.13 4.66 0.70
CA ALA A 103 -17.43 4.08 0.31
C ALA A 103 -17.44 3.53 -1.12
N GLY A 104 -18.40 2.67 -1.41
CA GLY A 104 -18.55 1.97 -2.67
C GLY A 104 -17.86 0.61 -2.68
N ASN A 105 -18.24 -0.23 -3.64
CA ASN A 105 -17.61 -1.54 -3.84
C ASN A 105 -17.26 -1.74 -5.31
N PRO A 106 -16.11 -1.20 -5.77
CA PRO A 106 -15.67 -1.34 -7.16
C PRO A 106 -15.36 -2.81 -7.54
N PHE A 107 -15.18 -3.69 -6.55
CA PHE A 107 -14.92 -5.11 -6.81
C PHE A 107 -16.12 -5.87 -7.38
N LYS A 108 -17.33 -5.26 -7.37
CA LYS A 108 -18.50 -5.78 -8.10
C LYS A 108 -18.26 -5.92 -9.61
N ILE A 109 -17.25 -5.27 -10.17
CA ILE A 109 -16.84 -5.53 -11.57
C ILE A 109 -16.42 -6.99 -11.80
N ALA A 110 -16.06 -7.73 -10.75
CA ALA A 110 -15.79 -9.16 -10.83
C ALA A 110 -17.04 -9.98 -11.22
N ASP A 111 -18.23 -9.51 -10.84
CA ASP A 111 -19.51 -10.16 -11.16
C ASP A 111 -19.83 -10.08 -12.66
N LEU A 112 -19.15 -9.20 -13.41
CA LEU A 112 -19.27 -9.06 -14.86
C LEU A 112 -18.32 -9.99 -15.63
N ASP A 113 -17.71 -10.94 -14.95
CA ASP A 113 -16.85 -11.98 -15.49
C ASP A 113 -15.70 -11.47 -16.40
N PRO A 114 -14.78 -10.63 -15.87
CA PRO A 114 -13.60 -10.19 -16.62
C PRO A 114 -12.70 -11.34 -17.04
N LYS A 115 -12.76 -12.48 -16.33
CA LYS A 115 -11.96 -13.67 -16.60
C LYS A 115 -12.24 -14.28 -17.98
N ARG A 116 -13.46 -14.11 -18.52
CA ARG A 116 -13.80 -14.57 -19.90
C ARG A 116 -12.94 -13.90 -20.97
N PHE A 117 -12.37 -12.73 -20.65
CA PHE A 117 -11.43 -12.00 -21.52
C PHE A 117 -9.96 -12.20 -21.10
N GLY A 118 -9.69 -13.06 -20.12
CA GLY A 118 -8.37 -13.25 -19.52
C GLY A 118 -7.91 -12.02 -18.71
N ILE A 119 -8.84 -11.23 -18.17
CA ILE A 119 -8.55 -10.03 -17.39
C ILE A 119 -8.55 -10.39 -15.91
N GLU A 120 -7.46 -10.03 -15.23
CA GLU A 120 -7.29 -10.16 -13.79
C GLU A 120 -7.68 -8.84 -13.09
N ILE A 121 -8.23 -8.96 -11.87
CA ILE A 121 -8.43 -7.81 -10.99
C ILE A 121 -7.30 -7.76 -9.99
N ALA A 122 -6.80 -6.55 -9.69
CA ALA A 122 -5.76 -6.32 -8.70
C ALA A 122 -6.06 -5.05 -7.87
N THR A 123 -5.57 -5.01 -6.64
CA THR A 123 -5.66 -3.84 -5.76
C THR A 123 -4.58 -3.89 -4.67
N GLY A 124 -4.33 -2.77 -3.99
CA GLY A 124 -3.49 -2.73 -2.80
C GLY A 124 -4.12 -3.42 -1.59
N GLY A 125 -3.28 -3.83 -0.63
CA GLY A 125 -3.74 -4.31 0.67
C GLY A 125 -4.42 -3.23 1.51
N ASN A 126 -5.26 -3.65 2.43
CA ASN A 126 -6.04 -2.77 3.29
C ASN A 126 -6.20 -3.37 4.70
N THR A 127 -7.02 -2.74 5.56
CA THR A 127 -7.40 -3.30 6.87
C THR A 127 -8.07 -4.66 6.72
N LEU A 128 -8.05 -5.48 7.76
CA LEU A 128 -8.67 -6.81 7.73
C LEU A 128 -10.15 -6.74 7.38
N ALA A 129 -10.87 -5.75 7.92
CA ALA A 129 -12.29 -5.52 7.61
C ALA A 129 -12.51 -5.21 6.12
N ALA A 130 -11.70 -4.33 5.53
CA ALA A 130 -11.79 -3.97 4.12
C ALA A 130 -11.35 -5.12 3.17
N MET A 131 -10.56 -6.08 3.66
CA MET A 131 -10.18 -7.29 2.92
C MET A 131 -11.25 -8.38 2.95
N THR A 132 -12.29 -8.26 3.79
CA THR A 132 -13.36 -9.28 3.88
C THR A 132 -14.08 -9.54 2.55
N PRO A 133 -14.55 -8.53 1.80
CA PRO A 133 -15.22 -8.77 0.52
C PRO A 133 -14.29 -9.36 -0.56
N LEU A 134 -12.98 -9.23 -0.39
CA LEU A 134 -12.00 -9.75 -1.35
C LEU A 134 -11.71 -11.24 -1.16
N LYS A 135 -12.28 -11.87 -0.12
CA LYS A 135 -12.08 -13.31 0.13
C LYS A 135 -12.54 -14.18 -1.04
N SER A 136 -13.55 -13.75 -1.79
CA SER A 136 -14.03 -14.45 -2.99
C SER A 136 -13.09 -14.33 -4.20
N LEU A 137 -12.10 -13.43 -4.14
CA LEU A 137 -11.16 -13.15 -5.23
C LEU A 137 -9.82 -13.87 -5.03
N ALA A 138 -9.87 -15.18 -4.71
CA ALA A 138 -8.66 -15.99 -4.57
C ALA A 138 -7.78 -15.90 -5.82
N GLY A 139 -6.47 -15.74 -5.62
CA GLY A 139 -5.50 -15.51 -6.68
C GLY A 139 -5.30 -14.05 -7.07
N MET A 140 -6.15 -13.11 -6.62
CA MET A 140 -5.93 -11.68 -6.83
C MET A 140 -4.62 -11.24 -6.17
N GLU A 141 -3.88 -10.36 -6.85
CA GLU A 141 -2.59 -9.85 -6.38
C GLU A 141 -2.64 -8.36 -6.07
N GLY A 142 -1.67 -7.91 -5.29
CA GLY A 142 -1.45 -6.51 -4.96
C GLY A 142 -0.22 -6.32 -4.09
N ALA A 143 0.06 -5.08 -3.71
CA ALA A 143 1.06 -4.79 -2.70
C ALA A 143 0.42 -4.21 -1.44
N THR A 144 0.95 -4.57 -0.28
CA THR A 144 0.47 -4.13 1.02
C THR A 144 1.58 -3.51 1.84
N TYR A 145 1.19 -2.59 2.71
CA TYR A 145 2.04 -1.99 3.72
C TYR A 145 2.38 -2.96 4.85
N TYR A 146 1.39 -3.73 5.30
CA TYR A 146 1.53 -4.69 6.38
C TYR A 146 0.37 -5.68 6.34
N TYR A 147 0.69 -6.93 6.59
CA TYR A 147 -0.25 -7.98 6.96
C TYR A 147 0.41 -8.82 8.06
N TYR A 148 -0.29 -9.07 9.16
CA TYR A 148 0.28 -9.64 10.38
C TYR A 148 1.02 -10.97 10.20
N GLY A 149 0.64 -11.74 9.19
CA GLY A 149 1.25 -13.04 8.89
C GLY A 149 2.51 -12.97 8.02
N ILE A 150 2.87 -11.79 7.49
CA ILE A 150 4.00 -11.64 6.55
C ILE A 150 5.33 -11.37 7.27
N PRO A 151 5.50 -10.31 8.07
CA PRO A 151 6.78 -10.04 8.70
C PRO A 151 7.16 -11.13 9.71
N LYS A 152 8.41 -11.60 9.67
CA LYS A 152 8.93 -12.63 10.55
C LYS A 152 10.03 -12.05 11.42
N ASN A 153 9.64 -11.42 12.53
CA ASN A 153 10.55 -10.86 13.52
C ASN A 153 9.89 -10.83 14.91
N PRO A 154 10.70 -10.82 16.01
CA PRO A 154 10.20 -10.90 17.38
C PRO A 154 9.23 -9.76 17.76
N ILE A 155 9.39 -8.56 17.16
CA ILE A 155 8.53 -7.41 17.47
C ILE A 155 7.13 -7.64 16.89
N ASN A 156 7.05 -8.19 15.68
CA ASN A 156 5.77 -8.57 15.08
C ASN A 156 5.11 -9.71 15.81
N ASP A 157 5.88 -10.74 16.18
CA ASP A 157 5.36 -11.89 16.92
C ASP A 157 4.74 -11.45 18.24
N TRP A 158 5.41 -10.56 18.97
CA TRP A 158 4.87 -9.98 20.19
C TRP A 158 3.59 -9.16 19.93
N LEU A 159 3.60 -8.30 18.90
CA LEU A 159 2.43 -7.48 18.56
C LEU A 159 1.22 -8.35 18.23
N VAL A 160 1.40 -9.39 17.42
CA VAL A 160 0.32 -10.31 17.04
C VAL A 160 -0.25 -11.02 18.26
N ALA A 161 0.62 -11.58 19.11
CA ALA A 161 0.20 -12.30 20.33
C ALA A 161 -0.54 -11.38 21.30
N GLU A 162 -0.02 -10.19 21.57
CA GLU A 162 -0.60 -9.26 22.53
C GLU A 162 -1.91 -8.64 22.01
N HIS A 163 -1.99 -8.34 20.70
CA HIS A 163 -3.22 -7.84 20.09
C HIS A 163 -4.32 -8.90 20.09
N GLN A 164 -3.97 -10.15 19.76
CA GLN A 164 -4.91 -11.27 19.83
C GLN A 164 -5.44 -11.48 21.26
N LYS A 165 -4.56 -11.39 22.26
CA LYS A 165 -4.93 -11.52 23.68
C LYS A 165 -5.87 -10.40 24.14
N ARG A 166 -5.64 -9.17 23.73
CA ARG A 166 -6.42 -8.00 24.19
C ARG A 166 -7.73 -7.80 23.42
N TYR A 167 -7.74 -8.09 22.12
CA TYR A 167 -8.83 -7.71 21.23
C TYR A 167 -9.48 -8.88 20.51
N GLY A 168 -9.00 -10.13 20.69
CA GLY A 168 -9.56 -11.32 20.07
C GLY A 168 -9.31 -11.44 18.57
N GLN A 169 -8.45 -10.58 17.99
CA GLN A 169 -8.12 -10.56 16.57
C GLN A 169 -6.66 -10.10 16.37
N PRO A 170 -6.03 -10.47 15.22
CA PRO A 170 -4.68 -9.99 14.93
C PRO A 170 -4.68 -8.48 14.59
N PRO A 171 -3.50 -7.83 14.68
CA PRO A 171 -3.36 -6.43 14.32
C PRO A 171 -3.49 -6.20 12.82
N ASP A 172 -3.97 -5.03 12.45
CA ASP A 172 -3.88 -4.52 11.09
C ASP A 172 -2.72 -3.52 10.92
N PHE A 173 -2.62 -2.93 9.74
CA PHE A 173 -1.52 -2.03 9.45
C PHE A 173 -1.58 -0.68 10.23
N PHE A 174 -2.74 -0.26 10.73
CA PHE A 174 -2.82 0.93 11.58
C PHE A 174 -2.22 0.64 12.96
N THR A 175 -2.49 -0.53 13.53
CA THR A 175 -1.90 -0.97 14.79
C THR A 175 -0.37 -1.10 14.68
N ALA A 176 0.11 -1.76 13.61
CA ALA A 176 1.55 -1.87 13.37
C ALA A 176 2.21 -0.50 13.13
N GLY A 177 1.53 0.41 12.43
CA GLY A 177 1.98 1.78 12.21
C GLY A 177 2.05 2.61 13.49
N GLY A 178 1.05 2.48 14.38
CA GLY A 178 1.05 3.12 15.70
C GLY A 178 2.20 2.63 16.58
N MET A 179 2.45 1.31 16.60
CA MET A 179 3.59 0.75 17.31
C MET A 179 4.93 1.25 16.74
N ALA A 180 5.07 1.30 15.41
CA ALA A 180 6.27 1.84 14.78
C ALA A 180 6.53 3.31 15.18
N SER A 181 5.47 4.12 15.31
CA SER A 181 5.59 5.51 15.77
C SER A 181 6.07 5.60 17.22
N GLY A 182 5.52 4.76 18.10
CA GLY A 182 5.97 4.68 19.50
C GLY A 182 7.44 4.25 19.62
N ILE A 183 7.85 3.25 18.83
CA ILE A 183 9.24 2.79 18.78
C ILE A 183 10.17 3.89 18.27
N ALA A 184 9.77 4.63 17.23
CA ALA A 184 10.57 5.73 16.70
C ALA A 184 10.84 6.81 17.77
N ILE A 185 9.81 7.19 18.54
CA ILE A 185 9.92 8.14 19.64
C ILE A 185 10.87 7.61 20.73
N ALA A 186 10.65 6.38 21.17
CA ALA A 186 11.48 5.75 22.22
C ALA A 186 12.96 5.64 21.75
N THR A 187 13.19 5.28 20.50
CA THR A 187 14.54 5.19 19.92
C THR A 187 15.22 6.57 19.88
N ALA A 188 14.49 7.61 19.47
CA ALA A 188 15.03 8.97 19.43
C ALA A 188 15.41 9.46 20.83
N LEU A 189 14.55 9.25 21.84
CA LEU A 189 14.82 9.61 23.23
C LEU A 189 16.02 8.83 23.80
N ALA A 190 16.13 7.53 23.49
CA ALA A 190 17.29 6.74 23.89
C ALA A 190 18.60 7.28 23.28
N LYS A 191 18.58 7.64 21.99
CA LYS A 191 19.74 8.25 21.30
C LYS A 191 20.17 9.60 21.90
N THR A 192 19.25 10.35 22.46
CA THR A 192 19.51 11.67 23.08
C THR A 192 19.69 11.58 24.60
N ASN A 193 19.81 10.38 25.18
CA ASN A 193 19.88 10.14 26.62
C ASN A 193 18.74 10.83 27.40
N GLY A 194 17.52 10.81 26.83
CA GLY A 194 16.33 11.43 27.42
C GLY A 194 16.22 12.94 27.18
N ASN A 195 17.14 13.56 26.46
CA ASN A 195 16.99 14.97 26.10
C ASN A 195 15.86 15.12 25.09
N SER A 196 14.80 15.84 25.51
CA SER A 196 13.59 16.11 24.73
C SER A 196 13.59 17.47 24.02
N ASP A 197 14.73 18.16 24.00
CA ASP A 197 14.88 19.39 23.21
C ASP A 197 14.55 19.11 21.74
N THR A 198 13.71 19.95 21.16
CA THR A 198 13.14 19.71 19.83
C THR A 198 14.20 19.62 18.73
N ASP A 199 15.15 20.56 18.70
CA ASP A 199 16.18 20.54 17.65
C ASP A 199 17.17 19.36 17.82
N THR A 200 17.41 18.95 19.07
CA THR A 200 18.19 17.76 19.39
C THR A 200 17.48 16.49 18.90
N LEU A 201 16.17 16.36 19.12
CA LEU A 201 15.38 15.22 18.64
C LEU A 201 15.32 15.18 17.11
N ILE A 202 15.10 16.32 16.44
CA ILE A 202 15.09 16.40 14.98
C ILE A 202 16.40 15.86 14.42
N LYS A 203 17.54 16.35 14.90
CA LYS A 203 18.87 15.88 14.47
C LYS A 203 19.08 14.39 14.71
N ALA A 204 18.60 13.88 15.85
CA ALA A 204 18.71 12.45 16.18
C ALA A 204 17.84 11.56 15.27
N MET A 205 16.70 12.08 14.80
CA MET A 205 15.74 11.35 13.96
C MET A 205 16.07 11.44 12.47
N GLU A 206 16.73 12.48 11.98
CA GLU A 206 17.18 12.57 10.59
C GLU A 206 18.15 11.42 10.27
N GLY A 207 17.80 10.56 9.31
CA GLY A 207 18.57 9.36 8.97
C GLY A 207 18.50 8.21 10.00
N MET A 208 17.67 8.35 11.05
CA MET A 208 17.53 7.32 12.09
C MET A 208 16.90 6.04 11.53
N SER A 209 17.56 4.93 11.77
CA SER A 209 16.99 3.60 11.56
C SER A 209 16.50 3.01 12.89
N PHE A 210 15.39 2.27 12.84
CA PHE A 210 14.79 1.61 13.99
C PHE A 210 14.03 0.35 13.56
N GLU A 211 13.99 -0.65 14.45
CA GLU A 211 13.29 -1.90 14.20
C GLU A 211 11.81 -1.78 14.58
N THR A 212 10.94 -2.39 13.78
CA THR A 212 9.48 -2.29 13.92
C THR A 212 8.83 -3.65 13.66
N PRO A 213 7.51 -3.81 13.89
CA PRO A 213 6.80 -5.02 13.46
C PRO A 213 6.99 -5.36 11.98
N LYS A 214 7.28 -4.37 11.14
CA LYS A 214 7.56 -4.54 9.71
C LYS A 214 9.02 -4.85 9.38
N GLY A 215 9.91 -4.87 10.38
CA GLY A 215 11.34 -4.85 10.21
C GLY A 215 11.92 -3.44 10.27
N LYS A 216 13.08 -3.26 9.68
CA LYS A 216 13.83 -1.99 9.74
C LYS A 216 13.14 -0.90 8.95
N MET A 217 12.98 0.26 9.58
CA MET A 217 12.56 1.51 8.96
C MET A 217 13.65 2.57 9.12
N THR A 218 13.76 3.51 8.17
CA THR A 218 14.74 4.60 8.21
C THR A 218 14.07 5.90 7.80
N PHE A 219 14.14 6.92 8.64
CA PHE A 219 13.71 8.26 8.24
C PHE A 219 14.67 8.85 7.22
N ARG A 220 14.16 9.20 6.05
CA ARG A 220 14.92 9.90 5.01
C ARG A 220 15.17 11.35 5.46
N PRO A 221 16.43 11.83 5.49
CA PRO A 221 16.74 13.16 6.04
C PRO A 221 16.08 14.31 5.28
N GLU A 222 15.85 14.14 3.99
CA GLU A 222 15.38 15.20 3.09
C GLU A 222 13.93 15.62 3.36
N ASP A 223 13.06 14.67 3.73
CA ASP A 223 11.63 14.91 3.90
C ASP A 223 11.01 14.22 5.12
N HIS A 224 11.82 13.55 5.93
CA HIS A 224 11.43 12.82 7.13
C HIS A 224 10.39 11.70 6.88
N GLN A 225 10.25 11.24 5.63
CA GLN A 225 9.46 10.06 5.31
C GLN A 225 10.22 8.79 5.71
N ALA A 226 9.59 7.90 6.46
CA ALA A 226 10.17 6.60 6.73
C ALA A 226 10.18 5.73 5.47
N MET A 227 11.36 5.30 5.09
CA MET A 227 11.59 4.33 4.05
C MET A 227 11.47 2.93 4.66
N GLN A 228 10.72 2.05 4.00
CA GLN A 228 10.31 0.76 4.54
C GLN A 228 9.97 -0.22 3.44
N SER A 229 10.05 -1.51 3.71
CA SER A 229 9.60 -2.53 2.78
C SER A 229 8.08 -2.52 2.61
N MET A 230 7.65 -2.90 1.42
CA MET A 230 6.27 -3.23 1.06
C MET A 230 6.22 -4.71 0.63
N TYR A 231 5.04 -5.29 0.56
CA TYR A 231 4.90 -6.72 0.33
C TYR A 231 3.95 -7.00 -0.83
N HIS A 232 4.47 -7.57 -1.93
CA HIS A 232 3.64 -8.13 -2.99
C HIS A 232 2.99 -9.41 -2.46
N PHE A 233 1.67 -9.47 -2.47
CA PHE A 233 0.89 -10.58 -1.98
C PHE A 233 -0.02 -11.17 -3.05
N ARG A 234 -0.45 -12.40 -2.80
CA ARG A 234 -1.57 -13.05 -3.51
C ARG A 234 -2.61 -13.47 -2.49
N ILE A 235 -3.90 -13.26 -2.81
CA ILE A 235 -4.99 -13.70 -1.94
C ILE A 235 -5.09 -15.21 -1.98
N LYS A 236 -5.04 -15.80 -0.78
CA LYS A 236 -5.31 -17.19 -0.51
C LYS A 236 -6.64 -17.32 0.23
N ASN A 237 -7.44 -18.30 -0.17
CA ASN A 237 -8.65 -18.59 0.57
C ASN A 237 -8.33 -19.43 1.81
N ASP A 238 -8.72 -18.92 2.97
CA ASP A 238 -8.62 -19.60 4.25
C ASP A 238 -9.99 -19.53 4.94
N PRO A 239 -10.69 -20.67 5.13
CA PRO A 239 -12.00 -20.66 5.77
C PRO A 239 -11.96 -20.31 7.26
N SER A 240 -10.81 -20.38 7.92
CA SER A 240 -10.65 -20.14 9.36
C SER A 240 -10.77 -18.66 9.75
N VAL A 241 -10.66 -17.74 8.79
CA VAL A 241 -10.74 -16.30 9.02
C VAL A 241 -11.76 -15.63 8.09
N PRO A 242 -12.42 -14.54 8.52
CA PRO A 242 -13.44 -13.88 7.70
C PRO A 242 -12.87 -13.00 6.58
N TRP A 243 -11.59 -12.61 6.62
CA TRP A 243 -10.93 -11.76 5.62
C TRP A 243 -10.13 -12.56 4.59
N ALA A 244 -9.75 -11.90 3.50
CA ALA A 244 -8.82 -12.44 2.52
C ALA A 244 -7.40 -12.52 3.11
N VAL A 245 -6.84 -13.72 3.13
CA VAL A 245 -5.46 -13.96 3.59
C VAL A 245 -4.49 -13.48 2.52
N GLN A 246 -3.52 -12.67 2.91
CA GLN A 246 -2.46 -12.17 2.04
C GLN A 246 -1.23 -13.07 2.16
N ASP A 247 -1.02 -13.92 1.16
CA ASP A 247 0.14 -14.79 1.09
C ASP A 247 1.30 -14.06 0.38
N LEU A 248 2.48 -14.08 0.99
CA LEU A 248 3.63 -13.34 0.47
C LEU A 248 4.11 -13.94 -0.86
N VAL A 249 4.17 -13.11 -1.90
CA VAL A 249 4.82 -13.44 -3.18
C VAL A 249 6.26 -12.92 -3.18
N LYS A 250 6.45 -11.65 -2.80
CA LYS A 250 7.77 -11.00 -2.79
C LYS A 250 7.78 -9.80 -1.85
N GLU A 251 8.86 -9.62 -1.11
CA GLU A 251 9.16 -8.36 -0.44
C GLU A 251 9.69 -7.35 -1.47
N ILE A 252 9.19 -6.12 -1.40
CA ILE A 252 9.63 -4.98 -2.21
C ILE A 252 10.39 -4.05 -1.28
N THR A 253 11.70 -4.03 -1.41
CA THR A 253 12.58 -3.26 -0.54
C THR A 253 12.61 -1.77 -0.91
N PRO A 254 13.03 -0.86 -0.01
CA PRO A 254 13.06 0.58 -0.28
C PRO A 254 13.87 0.98 -1.52
N ASP A 255 14.97 0.28 -1.80
CA ASP A 255 15.83 0.52 -2.97
C ASP A 255 15.18 0.13 -4.31
N GLN A 256 14.17 -0.75 -4.28
CA GLN A 256 13.36 -1.10 -5.45
C GLN A 256 12.28 -0.06 -5.76
N MET A 257 12.03 0.86 -4.82
CA MET A 257 11.01 1.89 -4.92
C MET A 257 11.66 3.27 -5.04
N SER A 258 11.65 3.85 -6.22
CA SER A 258 12.10 5.24 -6.43
C SER A 258 11.05 6.23 -5.91
N VAL A 259 10.90 6.31 -4.58
CA VAL A 259 9.93 7.21 -3.94
C VAL A 259 10.40 8.66 -4.08
N PRO A 260 9.64 9.55 -4.77
CA PRO A 260 10.06 10.91 -5.01
C PRO A 260 10.12 11.73 -3.72
N ILE A 261 11.06 12.68 -3.66
CA ILE A 261 11.10 13.74 -2.67
C ILE A 261 10.28 14.89 -3.23
N GLN A 262 9.23 15.29 -2.51
CA GLN A 262 8.24 16.26 -3.02
C GLN A 262 8.22 17.57 -2.23
N ASN A 263 8.97 17.66 -1.14
CA ASN A 263 9.09 18.89 -0.38
C ASN A 263 10.05 19.88 -1.05
N LYS A 264 9.92 21.13 -0.65
CA LYS A 264 10.87 22.20 -0.99
C LYS A 264 11.63 22.55 0.30
N ARG A 265 12.78 21.90 0.47
CA ARG A 265 13.67 22.17 1.62
C ARG A 265 14.63 23.28 1.27
#